data_60dc421f27ee800681dc7c3f7e0fb55f
#
_entry.id   60dc421f27ee800681dc7c3f7e0fb55f
#
_cell.length_a   1.000
_cell.length_b   1.000
_cell.length_c   1.000
_cell.angle_alpha   90.00
_cell.angle_beta   90.00
_cell.angle_gamma   90.00
#
_symmetry.space_group_name_H-M   'P 1'
#
loop_
_entity.id
_entity.type
_entity.pdbx_description
1 polymer ?
#
loop_
_entity_poly.entity_id
_entity_poly.type
_entity_poly.pdbx_seq_one_letter_code
_entity_poly.pdbx_strand_id
1 'polypeptide(L)'
;MEAIVSHNRAILSTYMASESPIVIAQEKENQTDPIYYYTNKQLFKPLAQFKPAKSQDKNSYWLKKVISLDENALTGDYVLSFDNLTFVDMALIGMEGQIIERRSAGLFRKKATLSPKGGRDHFNIHLDSKKVYTILLRVKHIKGYTPFYDFRLQTQKDYLKKVQGINLTHAFMEGAIIVLLLYMAFAWLVSRYRPYIWIFCFLLFIGFYSYGLQNQFVDLFFPNNPQLGWSLVSVFRNLAGISFSLLTIAFLNLKKISRQYYKLMLGLILLVVMTSIFNFMNNYCFANFKQSNSVNLFVGVLYVLFFSNLFISLWKKIDRMQRFLIYSGIFLVIGISILIYCGLILKEQSIQYVSIMTQFFVLCITMILLIGIRLKIRKSELEHHQTTETIVLERTAELKKANDALYEQQIQLLQKNHYIETLIDEVNHRVKNNLQLLYSLGSLYRSDHGNQNMQPIQSMQDRIHAMMLVNQLLVYNQNSQLKLNILVTETVNYLRQMHDPEETIAIQVDVSQDWLVTTKTSIPLALIITELLTNSYKYAFPKGTVDAPSIYLSILKNEWGTTMRFEDNGVGAKAPAPRASFGIGLVRDLTRQIRGTVAINPQNGFKYLFEFNNII
;
A
#
# COMPACT_ATOMS: atom_id res chain seq x y z
N MET A 1 17.49 -30.93 42.76
CA MET A 1 16.73 -31.93 41.96
C MET A 1 16.59 -33.27 42.70
N GLU A 2 17.64 -33.81 43.27
CA GLU A 2 17.56 -35.04 44.13
C GLU A 2 16.59 -34.92 45.29
N ALA A 3 16.48 -33.76 45.93
CA ALA A 3 15.54 -33.50 47.04
C ALA A 3 14.06 -33.55 46.61
N ILE A 4 13.73 -33.16 45.37
CA ILE A 4 12.36 -33.21 44.83
C ILE A 4 12.03 -34.66 44.43
N VAL A 5 13.00 -35.40 43.93
CA VAL A 5 12.83 -36.82 43.58
C VAL A 5 12.71 -37.67 44.84
N SER A 6 13.50 -37.38 45.89
CA SER A 6 13.37 -38.04 47.18
C SER A 6 12.09 -37.73 47.92
N HIS A 7 11.60 -36.50 47.83
CA HIS A 7 10.34 -36.08 48.45
C HIS A 7 9.11 -36.78 47.77
N ASN A 8 9.13 -36.89 46.44
CA ASN A 8 8.09 -37.61 45.74
C ASN A 8 8.13 -39.16 45.96
N ARG A 9 9.30 -39.72 46.20
CA ARG A 9 9.41 -41.15 46.66
C ARG A 9 8.90 -41.34 48.09
N ALA A 10 9.12 -40.41 49.00
CA ALA A 10 8.65 -40.43 50.35
C ALA A 10 7.13 -40.33 50.47
N ILE A 11 6.48 -39.50 49.65
CA ILE A 11 5.01 -39.38 49.65
C ILE A 11 4.31 -40.63 49.07
N LEU A 12 4.93 -41.31 48.10
CA LEU A 12 4.42 -42.55 47.51
C LEU A 12 4.55 -43.78 48.44
N SER A 13 5.53 -43.74 49.34
CA SER A 13 5.74 -44.84 50.31
C SER A 13 4.78 -44.89 51.48
N THR A 14 4.01 -43.80 51.71
CA THR A 14 3.19 -43.64 52.93
C THR A 14 1.86 -44.38 52.87
N TYR A 15 1.44 -44.86 51.68
CA TYR A 15 0.08 -45.44 51.51
C TYR A 15 0.06 -46.83 50.87
N MET A 16 1.21 -47.44 50.55
CA MET A 16 1.26 -48.79 49.97
C MET A 16 2.09 -49.75 50.83
N ALA A 17 1.47 -50.79 51.32
CA ALA A 17 2.07 -51.73 52.24
C ALA A 17 3.18 -52.61 51.59
N SER A 18 3.07 -52.94 50.34
CA SER A 18 4.14 -53.56 49.53
C SER A 18 3.86 -53.54 48.04
N GLU A 19 4.82 -53.04 47.24
CA GLU A 19 4.85 -53.20 45.80
C GLU A 19 5.85 -54.31 45.41
N SER A 20 5.34 -55.33 44.73
CA SER A 20 6.26 -56.29 44.11
C SER A 20 6.99 -55.62 42.93
N PRO A 21 8.28 -56.00 42.65
CA PRO A 21 8.92 -55.55 41.46
C PRO A 21 8.15 -55.98 40.21
N ILE A 22 8.17 -55.19 39.17
CA ILE A 22 7.57 -55.51 37.88
C ILE A 22 8.34 -56.70 37.30
N VAL A 23 7.58 -57.74 36.95
CA VAL A 23 8.14 -58.90 36.22
C VAL A 23 7.55 -58.97 34.82
N ILE A 24 8.33 -59.45 33.86
CA ILE A 24 7.98 -59.45 32.44
C ILE A 24 8.10 -60.87 31.86
N ALA A 25 7.15 -61.25 31.02
CA ALA A 25 7.17 -62.44 30.21
C ALA A 25 6.93 -62.12 28.75
N GLN A 26 7.61 -62.84 27.85
CA GLN A 26 7.32 -62.74 26.42
C GLN A 26 6.01 -63.51 26.12
N GLU A 27 5.15 -62.96 25.29
CA GLU A 27 3.92 -63.62 24.86
C GLU A 27 4.25 -64.85 24.01
N LYS A 28 3.64 -65.98 24.35
CA LYS A 28 3.75 -67.21 23.52
C LYS A 28 2.79 -67.06 22.33
N GLU A 29 3.18 -67.68 21.19
CA GLU A 29 2.36 -67.66 19.99
C GLU A 29 0.93 -68.13 20.30
N ASN A 30 -0.03 -67.31 19.87
CA ASN A 30 -1.49 -67.51 20.03
C ASN A 30 -2.04 -67.57 21.47
N GLN A 31 -1.23 -67.28 22.51
CA GLN A 31 -1.69 -67.30 23.87
C GLN A 31 -1.94 -65.86 24.41
N THR A 32 -3.18 -65.43 24.35
CA THR A 32 -3.57 -64.06 24.75
C THR A 32 -4.41 -64.02 26.03
N ASP A 33 -4.66 -65.19 26.68
CA ASP A 33 -5.47 -65.23 27.89
C ASP A 33 -4.68 -64.77 29.13
N PRO A 34 -5.15 -63.74 29.85
CA PRO A 34 -4.52 -63.27 31.08
C PRO A 34 -4.43 -64.35 32.16
N ILE A 35 -5.40 -65.28 32.25
CA ILE A 35 -5.41 -66.34 33.27
C ILE A 35 -4.23 -67.27 33.07
N TYR A 36 -3.88 -67.61 31.83
CA TYR A 36 -2.71 -68.42 31.53
C TYR A 36 -1.43 -67.79 32.12
N TYR A 37 -1.24 -66.48 31.95
CA TYR A 37 -0.08 -65.77 32.49
C TYR A 37 -0.17 -65.56 34.00
N TYR A 38 -1.36 -65.48 34.56
CA TYR A 38 -1.55 -65.42 36.01
C TYR A 38 -1.09 -66.71 36.70
N THR A 39 -1.47 -67.85 36.15
CA THR A 39 -1.18 -69.19 36.73
C THR A 39 0.26 -69.64 36.52
N ASN A 40 0.88 -69.33 35.37
CA ASN A 40 2.22 -69.76 35.02
C ASN A 40 3.30 -68.75 35.47
N LYS A 41 3.50 -68.65 36.80
CA LYS A 41 4.45 -67.70 37.42
C LYS A 41 5.89 -67.81 36.91
N GLN A 42 6.34 -69.04 36.54
CA GLN A 42 7.67 -69.33 36.04
C GLN A 42 8.03 -68.71 34.67
N LEU A 43 7.05 -68.19 33.95
CA LEU A 43 7.29 -67.48 32.69
C LEU A 43 7.89 -66.11 32.88
N PHE A 44 7.72 -65.52 34.05
CA PHE A 44 8.09 -64.15 34.33
C PHE A 44 9.52 -64.05 34.86
N LYS A 45 10.25 -63.07 34.37
CA LYS A 45 11.60 -62.70 34.81
C LYS A 45 11.56 -61.26 35.38
N PRO A 46 12.44 -60.92 36.33
CA PRO A 46 12.56 -59.54 36.77
C PRO A 46 12.84 -58.60 35.60
N LEU A 47 12.19 -57.44 35.56
CA LEU A 47 12.35 -56.46 34.48
C LEU A 47 13.82 -56.03 34.31
N ALA A 48 14.56 -55.93 35.40
CA ALA A 48 15.97 -55.57 35.38
C ALA A 48 16.88 -56.56 34.63
N GLN A 49 16.46 -57.85 34.59
CA GLN A 49 17.17 -58.94 33.90
C GLN A 49 16.68 -59.18 32.48
N PHE A 50 15.63 -58.52 32.07
CA PHE A 50 15.01 -58.71 30.77
C PHE A 50 15.76 -57.90 29.70
N LYS A 51 16.31 -58.62 28.72
CA LYS A 51 16.86 -58.00 27.50
C LYS A 51 15.88 -58.28 26.35
N PRO A 52 15.19 -57.31 25.83
CA PRO A 52 14.31 -57.50 24.68
C PRO A 52 15.14 -58.03 23.50
N ALA A 53 14.60 -59.03 22.80
CA ALA A 53 15.25 -59.57 21.62
C ALA A 53 15.43 -58.50 20.55
N LYS A 54 16.64 -58.30 20.05
CA LYS A 54 17.04 -57.20 19.13
C LYS A 54 16.33 -57.20 17.78
N SER A 55 15.62 -58.28 17.41
CA SER A 55 15.11 -58.44 16.03
C SER A 55 13.58 -58.59 15.90
N GLN A 56 12.80 -58.53 16.97
CA GLN A 56 11.38 -58.86 16.85
C GLN A 56 10.47 -57.66 17.13
N ASP A 57 10.13 -57.03 16.07
CA ASP A 57 9.35 -55.77 16.04
C ASP A 57 7.83 -55.94 16.25
N LYS A 58 7.34 -57.16 16.50
CA LYS A 58 5.90 -57.46 16.68
C LYS A 58 5.59 -58.25 17.95
N ASN A 59 6.51 -58.31 18.90
CA ASN A 59 6.30 -59.08 20.11
C ASN A 59 5.41 -58.34 21.10
N SER A 60 4.45 -59.08 21.64
CA SER A 60 3.67 -58.66 22.80
C SER A 60 4.35 -59.20 24.06
N TYR A 61 4.31 -58.43 25.10
CA TYR A 61 4.88 -58.78 26.39
C TYR A 61 3.80 -58.71 27.47
N TRP A 62 3.87 -59.59 28.45
CA TRP A 62 3.04 -59.55 29.63
C TRP A 62 3.85 -59.03 30.81
N LEU A 63 3.34 -58.00 31.47
CA LEU A 63 3.92 -57.41 32.66
C LEU A 63 2.99 -57.72 33.84
N LYS A 64 3.58 -58.17 34.92
CA LYS A 64 2.84 -58.52 36.14
C LYS A 64 3.35 -57.67 37.29
N LYS A 65 2.41 -57.09 38.01
CA LYS A 65 2.64 -56.36 39.24
C LYS A 65 1.59 -56.76 40.27
N VAL A 66 2.03 -57.13 41.47
CA VAL A 66 1.13 -57.42 42.59
C VAL A 66 1.09 -56.20 43.50
N ILE A 67 -0.09 -55.80 43.87
CA ILE A 67 -0.36 -54.62 44.67
C ILE A 67 -1.21 -55.06 45.87
N SER A 68 -0.77 -54.71 47.07
CA SER A 68 -1.56 -54.83 48.26
C SER A 68 -1.74 -53.42 48.87
N LEU A 69 -2.95 -53.05 49.15
CA LEU A 69 -3.23 -51.80 49.83
C LEU A 69 -3.15 -51.99 51.34
N ASP A 70 -2.50 -51.06 52.05
CA ASP A 70 -2.36 -51.06 53.51
C ASP A 70 -3.73 -50.85 54.19
N GLU A 71 -3.79 -51.18 55.48
CA GLU A 71 -5.00 -50.96 56.32
C GLU A 71 -5.40 -49.50 56.38
N ASN A 72 -4.43 -48.57 56.24
CA ASN A 72 -4.66 -47.14 56.23
C ASN A 72 -4.94 -46.56 54.82
N ALA A 73 -4.85 -47.38 53.78
CA ALA A 73 -5.18 -46.93 52.44
C ALA A 73 -6.71 -46.86 52.26
N LEU A 74 -7.19 -45.78 51.70
CA LEU A 74 -8.62 -45.57 51.46
C LEU A 74 -9.08 -46.48 50.30
N THR A 75 -10.19 -47.23 50.52
CA THR A 75 -10.94 -47.77 49.40
C THR A 75 -11.38 -46.68 48.47
N GLY A 76 -11.12 -46.81 47.20
CA GLY A 76 -11.46 -45.77 46.24
C GLY A 76 -10.86 -45.93 44.84
N ASP A 77 -10.98 -44.89 44.08
CA ASP A 77 -10.49 -44.85 42.70
C ASP A 77 -9.02 -44.45 42.64
N TYR A 78 -8.25 -45.29 41.99
CA TYR A 78 -6.84 -45.12 41.71
C TYR A 78 -6.58 -45.02 40.23
N VAL A 79 -5.50 -44.36 39.86
CA VAL A 79 -5.06 -44.21 38.47
C VAL A 79 -3.75 -44.96 38.28
N LEU A 80 -3.75 -45.92 37.37
CA LEU A 80 -2.57 -46.60 36.88
C LEU A 80 -2.10 -45.88 35.61
N SER A 81 -1.09 -45.07 35.73
CA SER A 81 -0.50 -44.29 34.61
C SER A 81 0.74 -44.98 34.08
N PHE A 82 1.01 -44.80 32.76
CA PHE A 82 2.14 -45.31 32.04
C PHE A 82 2.54 -44.36 30.90
N ASP A 83 3.82 -44.40 30.52
CA ASP A 83 4.35 -43.52 29.49
C ASP A 83 4.66 -44.28 28.21
N ASN A 84 4.33 -43.71 27.05
CA ASN A 84 4.76 -44.15 25.70
C ASN A 84 4.43 -45.61 25.31
N LEU A 85 3.38 -46.19 25.82
CA LEU A 85 2.95 -47.52 25.39
C LEU A 85 2.00 -47.44 24.19
N THR A 86 2.28 -48.28 23.17
CA THR A 86 1.54 -48.19 21.89
C THR A 86 0.18 -48.87 21.94
N PHE A 87 0.10 -50.09 22.46
CA PHE A 87 -1.14 -50.80 22.75
C PHE A 87 -0.99 -51.48 24.11
N VAL A 88 -1.96 -51.25 24.99
CA VAL A 88 -1.98 -51.83 26.35
C VAL A 88 -3.35 -52.41 26.61
N ASP A 89 -3.39 -53.67 27.02
CA ASP A 89 -4.58 -54.30 27.55
C ASP A 89 -4.31 -54.72 29.00
N MET A 90 -5.17 -54.31 29.92
CA MET A 90 -5.07 -54.56 31.34
C MET A 90 -6.08 -55.63 31.74
N ALA A 91 -5.63 -56.56 32.56
CA ALA A 91 -6.51 -57.42 33.37
C ALA A 91 -6.20 -57.21 34.86
N LEU A 92 -7.19 -56.79 35.61
CA LEU A 92 -7.13 -56.72 37.06
C LEU A 92 -7.68 -58.06 37.64
N ILE A 93 -6.84 -58.77 38.39
CA ILE A 93 -7.16 -60.08 38.91
C ILE A 93 -7.19 -60.04 40.44
N GLY A 94 -8.25 -60.59 41.04
CA GLY A 94 -8.42 -60.69 42.47
C GLY A 94 -7.60 -61.86 43.08
N MET A 95 -7.71 -62.04 44.41
CA MET A 95 -6.97 -63.06 45.15
C MET A 95 -7.37 -64.48 44.73
N GLU A 96 -8.61 -64.74 44.34
CA GLU A 96 -9.13 -66.05 43.91
C GLU A 96 -8.81 -66.35 42.43
N GLY A 97 -8.06 -65.47 41.74
CA GLY A 97 -7.69 -65.67 40.34
C GLY A 97 -8.80 -65.21 39.35
N GLN A 98 -9.93 -64.65 39.84
CA GLN A 98 -10.97 -64.14 38.97
C GLN A 98 -10.56 -62.79 38.34
N ILE A 99 -10.91 -62.58 37.09
CA ILE A 99 -10.71 -61.30 36.41
C ILE A 99 -11.81 -60.35 36.89
N ILE A 100 -11.44 -59.32 37.62
CA ILE A 100 -12.32 -58.28 38.10
C ILE A 100 -12.65 -57.30 36.98
N GLU A 101 -11.65 -56.92 36.21
CA GLU A 101 -11.84 -55.88 35.19
C GLU A 101 -10.85 -56.06 34.03
N ARG A 102 -11.31 -55.76 32.80
CA ARG A 102 -10.47 -55.67 31.61
C ARG A 102 -10.58 -54.25 31.03
N ARG A 103 -9.43 -53.66 30.65
CA ARG A 103 -9.33 -52.35 30.05
C ARG A 103 -8.32 -52.28 28.96
N SER A 104 -8.53 -51.36 28.01
CA SER A 104 -7.65 -51.13 26.87
C SER A 104 -7.29 -49.67 26.74
N ALA A 105 -5.98 -49.43 26.52
CA ALA A 105 -5.41 -48.10 26.32
C ALA A 105 -4.23 -48.16 25.32
N GLY A 106 -3.56 -47.03 25.12
CA GLY A 106 -2.35 -46.94 24.29
C GLY A 106 -2.42 -45.88 23.20
N LEU A 107 -1.27 -45.33 22.84
CA LEU A 107 -1.12 -44.21 21.95
C LEU A 107 -1.73 -44.42 20.55
N PHE A 108 -1.64 -45.66 20.03
CA PHE A 108 -2.10 -45.99 18.68
C PHE A 108 -3.48 -46.65 18.63
N ARG A 109 -4.20 -46.72 19.76
CA ARG A 109 -5.57 -47.20 19.75
C ARG A 109 -6.52 -46.19 19.18
N LYS A 110 -7.53 -46.66 18.43
CA LYS A 110 -8.64 -45.83 17.99
C LYS A 110 -9.42 -45.35 19.23
N LYS A 111 -9.85 -44.10 19.23
CA LYS A 111 -10.57 -43.48 20.37
C LYS A 111 -11.79 -44.32 20.83
N ALA A 112 -12.53 -44.86 19.86
CA ALA A 112 -13.67 -45.73 20.13
C ALA A 112 -13.34 -47.08 20.83
N THR A 113 -12.07 -47.50 20.82
CA THR A 113 -11.60 -48.75 21.44
C THR A 113 -10.88 -48.51 22.77
N LEU A 114 -10.78 -47.27 23.20
CA LEU A 114 -10.30 -46.94 24.54
C LEU A 114 -11.38 -47.25 25.58
N SER A 115 -10.97 -47.66 26.77
CA SER A 115 -11.91 -47.92 27.87
C SER A 115 -12.58 -46.60 28.31
N PRO A 116 -13.88 -46.61 28.61
CA PRO A 116 -14.65 -45.41 28.98
C PRO A 116 -14.12 -44.64 30.21
N LYS A 117 -13.51 -45.39 31.14
CA LYS A 117 -12.86 -44.84 32.34
C LYS A 117 -11.34 -44.95 32.19
N GLY A 118 -10.71 -43.97 31.51
CA GLY A 118 -9.29 -43.91 31.29
C GLY A 118 -8.91 -43.07 30.09
N GLY A 119 -7.63 -42.98 29.80
CA GLY A 119 -7.07 -42.25 28.67
C GLY A 119 -6.19 -43.13 27.80
N ARG A 120 -5.35 -42.51 26.97
CA ARG A 120 -4.36 -43.20 26.16
C ARG A 120 -3.16 -43.69 26.98
N ASP A 121 -2.91 -43.08 28.14
CA ASP A 121 -1.76 -43.20 29.00
C ASP A 121 -2.08 -43.64 30.42
N HIS A 122 -3.36 -43.94 30.73
CA HIS A 122 -3.77 -44.36 32.05
C HIS A 122 -5.04 -45.18 32.07
N PHE A 123 -5.25 -45.91 33.19
CA PHE A 123 -6.48 -46.61 33.57
C PHE A 123 -6.96 -46.09 34.90
N ASN A 124 -8.25 -45.82 35.05
CA ASN A 124 -8.88 -45.62 36.34
C ASN A 124 -9.39 -46.94 36.85
N ILE A 125 -8.94 -47.41 38.01
CA ILE A 125 -9.27 -48.69 38.63
C ILE A 125 -9.82 -48.44 40.05
N HIS A 126 -10.78 -49.25 40.45
CA HIS A 126 -11.28 -49.23 41.79
C HIS A 126 -10.60 -50.29 42.62
N LEU A 127 -10.03 -49.92 43.77
CA LEU A 127 -9.30 -50.84 44.65
C LEU A 127 -9.87 -50.72 46.08
N ASP A 128 -10.15 -51.86 46.67
CA ASP A 128 -10.56 -51.97 48.07
C ASP A 128 -9.36 -52.08 49.01
N SER A 129 -9.45 -51.48 50.19
CA SER A 129 -8.45 -51.68 51.23
C SER A 129 -8.35 -53.13 51.67
N LYS A 130 -7.20 -53.57 52.18
CA LYS A 130 -6.91 -54.94 52.68
C LYS A 130 -7.01 -56.06 51.66
N LYS A 131 -7.22 -55.73 50.35
CA LYS A 131 -7.24 -56.73 49.28
C LYS A 131 -5.93 -56.70 48.49
N VAL A 132 -5.54 -57.90 48.03
CA VAL A 132 -4.36 -58.06 47.12
C VAL A 132 -4.87 -58.19 45.69
N TYR A 133 -4.30 -57.40 44.81
CA TYR A 133 -4.63 -57.43 43.40
C TYR A 133 -3.40 -57.76 42.58
N THR A 134 -3.62 -58.49 41.51
CA THR A 134 -2.59 -58.72 40.48
C THR A 134 -2.97 -57.94 39.21
N ILE A 135 -2.15 -56.99 38.83
CA ILE A 135 -2.30 -56.27 37.55
C ILE A 135 -1.47 -57.00 36.50
N LEU A 136 -2.11 -57.48 35.46
CA LEU A 136 -1.52 -58.01 34.28
C LEU A 136 -1.69 -57.03 33.12
N LEU A 137 -0.61 -56.61 32.50
CA LEU A 137 -0.62 -55.71 31.35
C LEU A 137 -0.03 -56.44 30.16
N ARG A 138 -0.81 -56.60 29.11
CA ARG A 138 -0.36 -57.02 27.80
C ARG A 138 0.04 -55.82 27.01
N VAL A 139 1.32 -55.69 26.68
CA VAL A 139 1.85 -54.57 25.95
C VAL A 139 2.34 -55.04 24.58
N LYS A 140 1.80 -54.46 23.53
CA LYS A 140 2.22 -54.69 22.15
C LYS A 140 2.86 -53.42 21.60
N HIS A 141 4.06 -53.56 21.02
CA HIS A 141 4.80 -52.44 20.50
C HIS A 141 4.76 -52.34 18.99
N ILE A 142 4.80 -51.13 18.49
CA ILE A 142 5.10 -50.82 17.11
C ILE A 142 6.62 -50.62 16.97
N LYS A 143 7.16 -51.00 15.83
CA LYS A 143 8.59 -50.91 15.50
C LYS A 143 9.13 -49.50 15.76
N GLY A 144 10.09 -49.42 16.68
CA GLY A 144 10.83 -48.20 16.94
C GLY A 144 10.34 -47.34 18.11
N TYR A 145 9.29 -47.75 18.81
CA TYR A 145 9.03 -47.23 20.14
C TYR A 145 9.81 -48.04 21.18
N THR A 146 10.66 -47.38 21.94
CA THR A 146 11.31 -47.96 23.10
C THR A 146 10.33 -47.91 24.25
N PRO A 147 9.83 -49.07 24.71
CA PRO A 147 8.83 -49.06 25.79
C PRO A 147 9.51 -48.74 27.11
N PHE A 148 8.87 -47.86 27.86
CA PHE A 148 9.14 -47.70 29.27
C PHE A 148 8.12 -48.53 30.04
N TYR A 149 8.58 -49.51 30.76
CA TYR A 149 7.71 -50.38 31.56
C TYR A 149 7.59 -49.87 33.00
N ASP A 150 7.48 -48.55 33.18
CA ASP A 150 7.20 -47.94 34.46
C ASP A 150 5.72 -47.66 34.60
N PHE A 151 5.12 -48.23 35.61
CA PHE A 151 3.72 -48.07 35.95
C PHE A 151 3.60 -47.40 37.31
N ARG A 152 2.88 -46.32 37.38
CA ARG A 152 2.66 -45.54 38.60
C ARG A 152 1.21 -45.68 39.01
N LEU A 153 1.01 -46.21 40.21
CA LEU A 153 -0.30 -46.21 40.85
C LEU A 153 -0.36 -45.04 41.81
N GLN A 154 -1.37 -44.22 41.65
CA GLN A 154 -1.60 -43.05 42.49
C GLN A 154 -3.08 -42.86 42.73
N THR A 155 -3.46 -42.13 43.77
CA THR A 155 -4.89 -41.81 43.99
C THR A 155 -5.43 -40.94 42.86
N GLN A 156 -6.67 -41.10 42.52
CA GLN A 156 -7.30 -40.26 41.50
C GLN A 156 -7.15 -38.75 41.80
N LYS A 157 -7.21 -38.38 43.09
CA LYS A 157 -7.05 -36.99 43.54
C LYS A 157 -5.64 -36.44 43.21
N ASP A 158 -4.60 -37.19 43.50
CA ASP A 158 -3.19 -36.77 43.24
C ASP A 158 -2.92 -36.72 41.75
N TYR A 159 -3.41 -37.71 40.99
CA TYR A 159 -3.33 -37.72 39.55
C TYR A 159 -4.00 -36.47 38.95
N LEU A 160 -5.26 -36.19 39.31
CA LEU A 160 -5.99 -35.03 38.79
C LEU A 160 -5.32 -33.72 39.15
N LYS A 161 -4.80 -33.56 40.38
CA LYS A 161 -4.07 -32.37 40.81
C LYS A 161 -2.81 -32.14 39.96
N LYS A 162 -2.05 -33.21 39.68
CA LYS A 162 -0.85 -33.15 38.82
C LYS A 162 -1.22 -32.78 37.39
N VAL A 163 -2.22 -33.46 36.80
CA VAL A 163 -2.67 -33.24 35.43
C VAL A 163 -3.27 -31.84 35.26
N GLN A 164 -4.05 -31.35 36.22
CA GLN A 164 -4.58 -29.99 36.20
C GLN A 164 -3.47 -28.94 36.17
N GLY A 165 -2.41 -29.09 37.00
CA GLY A 165 -1.28 -28.16 36.98
C GLY A 165 -0.56 -28.14 35.63
N ILE A 166 -0.32 -29.32 35.05
CA ILE A 166 0.30 -29.45 33.72
C ILE A 166 -0.58 -28.82 32.63
N ASN A 167 -1.88 -29.16 32.64
CA ASN A 167 -2.83 -28.64 31.64
C ASN A 167 -3.00 -27.12 31.74
N LEU A 168 -3.00 -26.55 32.95
CA LEU A 168 -3.06 -25.09 33.13
C LEU A 168 -1.80 -24.40 32.55
N THR A 169 -0.63 -25.00 32.77
CA THR A 169 0.61 -24.50 32.18
C THR A 169 0.57 -24.55 30.65
N HIS A 170 0.12 -25.65 30.09
CA HIS A 170 -0.06 -25.78 28.63
C HIS A 170 -1.05 -24.74 28.08
N ALA A 171 -2.22 -24.61 28.71
CA ALA A 171 -3.24 -23.65 28.29
C ALA A 171 -2.72 -22.20 28.29
N PHE A 172 -1.92 -21.82 29.31
CA PHE A 172 -1.27 -20.52 29.37
C PHE A 172 -0.27 -20.32 28.21
N MET A 173 0.61 -21.29 27.98
CA MET A 173 1.61 -21.21 26.93
C MET A 173 0.99 -21.23 25.51
N GLU A 174 -0.01 -22.04 25.30
CA GLU A 174 -0.75 -22.10 24.03
C GLU A 174 -1.52 -20.80 23.78
N GLY A 175 -2.17 -20.24 24.81
CA GLY A 175 -2.80 -18.92 24.73
C GLY A 175 -1.81 -17.84 24.32
N ALA A 176 -0.61 -17.82 24.91
CA ALA A 176 0.45 -16.89 24.52
C ALA A 176 0.90 -17.08 23.04
N ILE A 177 1.03 -18.34 22.59
CA ILE A 177 1.36 -18.63 21.18
C ILE A 177 0.26 -18.14 20.24
N ILE A 178 -1.03 -18.34 20.58
CA ILE A 178 -2.16 -17.86 19.78
C ILE A 178 -2.17 -16.34 19.67
N VAL A 179 -1.94 -15.62 20.79
CA VAL A 179 -1.85 -14.16 20.77
C VAL A 179 -0.71 -13.69 19.87
N LEU A 180 0.45 -14.34 19.95
CA LEU A 180 1.58 -14.03 19.06
C LEU A 180 1.28 -14.35 17.59
N LEU A 181 0.56 -15.43 17.30
CA LEU A 181 0.13 -15.75 15.93
C LEU A 181 -0.78 -14.66 15.35
N LEU A 182 -1.77 -14.21 16.12
CA LEU A 182 -2.66 -13.13 15.71
C LEU A 182 -1.88 -11.83 15.49
N TYR A 183 -0.96 -11.51 16.39
CA TYR A 183 -0.08 -10.34 16.25
C TYR A 183 0.78 -10.42 14.99
N MET A 184 1.39 -11.59 14.70
CA MET A 184 2.22 -11.76 13.50
C MET A 184 1.41 -11.65 12.20
N ALA A 185 0.21 -12.21 12.18
CA ALA A 185 -0.69 -12.09 11.04
C ALA A 185 -1.07 -10.62 10.79
N PHE A 186 -1.46 -9.90 11.84
CA PHE A 186 -1.78 -8.48 11.77
C PHE A 186 -0.56 -7.64 11.33
N ALA A 187 0.59 -7.84 11.96
CA ALA A 187 1.83 -7.12 11.63
C ALA A 187 2.25 -7.35 10.17
N TRP A 188 2.07 -8.56 9.65
CA TRP A 188 2.32 -8.85 8.24
C TRP A 188 1.31 -8.16 7.31
N LEU A 189 0.03 -8.17 7.64
CA LEU A 189 -1.02 -7.51 6.85
C LEU A 189 -0.77 -6.01 6.71
N VAL A 190 -0.34 -5.36 7.81
CA VAL A 190 -0.08 -3.91 7.85
C VAL A 190 1.24 -3.55 7.16
N SER A 191 2.33 -4.21 7.56
CA SER A 191 3.68 -3.84 7.10
C SER A 191 4.11 -4.49 5.80
N ARG A 192 3.45 -5.59 5.39
CA ARG A 192 3.87 -6.46 4.27
C ARG A 192 5.33 -6.93 4.36
N TYR A 193 5.93 -6.85 5.55
CA TYR A 193 7.32 -7.24 5.78
C TYR A 193 7.43 -8.76 5.89
N ARG A 194 8.09 -9.39 4.92
CA ARG A 194 8.17 -10.86 4.76
C ARG A 194 8.61 -11.65 6.00
N PRO A 195 9.54 -11.20 6.86
CA PRO A 195 9.88 -11.94 8.07
C PRO A 195 8.71 -12.27 8.99
N TYR A 196 7.68 -11.43 9.08
CA TYR A 196 6.52 -11.70 9.92
C TYR A 196 5.75 -12.97 9.50
N ILE A 197 5.59 -13.21 8.19
CA ILE A 197 4.91 -14.42 7.71
C ILE A 197 5.70 -15.68 8.02
N TRP A 198 7.05 -15.61 7.97
CA TRP A 198 7.87 -16.77 8.31
C TRP A 198 7.90 -17.08 9.80
N ILE A 199 7.84 -16.05 10.67
CA ILE A 199 7.64 -16.25 12.12
C ILE A 199 6.26 -16.82 12.40
N PHE A 200 5.22 -16.32 11.73
CA PHE A 200 3.87 -16.88 11.82
C PHE A 200 3.83 -18.37 11.47
N CYS A 201 4.42 -18.75 10.33
CA CYS A 201 4.51 -20.16 9.93
C CYS A 201 5.31 -20.99 10.93
N PHE A 202 6.42 -20.45 11.45
CA PHE A 202 7.22 -21.11 12.49
C PHE A 202 6.41 -21.38 13.74
N LEU A 203 5.73 -20.35 14.28
CA LEU A 203 4.86 -20.48 15.45
C LEU A 203 3.71 -21.45 15.23
N LEU A 204 3.07 -21.39 14.07
CA LEU A 204 1.96 -22.26 13.72
C LEU A 204 2.38 -23.73 13.73
N PHE A 205 3.47 -24.05 13.02
CA PHE A 205 3.90 -25.43 12.90
C PHE A 205 4.51 -25.99 14.18
N ILE A 206 5.25 -25.19 14.93
CA ILE A 206 5.79 -25.63 16.23
C ILE A 206 4.69 -25.74 17.28
N GLY A 207 3.64 -24.92 17.20
CA GLY A 207 2.44 -25.01 18.01
C GLY A 207 1.71 -26.34 17.75
N PHE A 208 1.46 -26.70 16.50
CA PHE A 208 0.88 -28.01 16.14
C PHE A 208 1.77 -29.19 16.57
N TYR A 209 3.09 -29.05 16.45
CA TYR A 209 4.00 -30.07 16.96
C TYR A 209 3.88 -30.25 18.47
N SER A 210 3.89 -29.16 19.24
CA SER A 210 3.78 -29.20 20.70
C SER A 210 2.42 -29.74 21.16
N TYR A 211 1.33 -29.31 20.50
CA TYR A 211 -0.02 -29.82 20.75
C TYR A 211 -0.13 -31.31 20.45
N GLY A 212 0.54 -31.77 19.39
CA GLY A 212 0.65 -33.19 19.03
C GLY A 212 1.34 -34.03 20.10
N LEU A 213 2.37 -33.49 20.76
CA LEU A 213 3.08 -34.20 21.86
C LEU A 213 2.18 -34.47 23.08
N GLN A 214 1.10 -33.68 23.25
CA GLN A 214 0.13 -33.86 24.33
C GLN A 214 -0.97 -34.89 24.00
N ASN A 215 -0.89 -35.62 22.92
CA ASN A 215 -1.93 -36.54 22.40
C ASN A 215 -3.24 -35.84 21.95
N GLN A 216 -3.48 -34.58 22.33
CA GLN A 216 -4.74 -33.87 22.06
C GLN A 216 -4.98 -33.66 20.57
N PHE A 217 -3.95 -33.37 19.81
CA PHE A 217 -4.03 -33.25 18.35
C PHE A 217 -4.56 -34.53 17.70
N VAL A 218 -4.02 -35.68 18.13
CA VAL A 218 -4.43 -36.99 17.61
C VAL A 218 -5.87 -37.31 18.02
N ASP A 219 -6.25 -36.99 19.25
CA ASP A 219 -7.60 -37.25 19.76
C ASP A 219 -8.68 -36.37 19.12
N LEU A 220 -8.31 -35.15 18.74
CA LEU A 220 -9.22 -34.18 18.13
C LEU A 220 -9.36 -34.42 16.62
N PHE A 221 -8.25 -34.53 15.90
CA PHE A 221 -8.26 -34.55 14.43
C PHE A 221 -8.21 -35.96 13.82
N PHE A 222 -7.63 -36.94 14.54
CA PHE A 222 -7.42 -38.31 14.02
C PHE A 222 -7.88 -39.40 14.99
N PRO A 223 -9.12 -39.32 15.56
CA PRO A 223 -9.58 -40.26 16.56
C PRO A 223 -9.63 -41.73 16.06
N ASN A 224 -9.89 -41.93 14.76
CA ASN A 224 -10.02 -43.22 14.13
C ASN A 224 -8.73 -43.71 13.44
N ASN A 225 -7.76 -42.82 13.25
CA ASN A 225 -6.47 -43.14 12.63
C ASN A 225 -5.30 -42.46 13.37
N PRO A 226 -4.99 -42.89 14.61
CA PRO A 226 -3.93 -42.31 15.41
C PRO A 226 -2.57 -42.34 14.75
N GLN A 227 -2.29 -43.40 13.94
CA GLN A 227 -1.02 -43.54 13.23
C GLN A 227 -0.77 -42.41 12.24
N LEU A 228 -1.82 -41.96 11.52
CA LEU A 228 -1.74 -40.80 10.65
C LEU A 228 -1.42 -39.56 11.47
N GLY A 229 -2.14 -39.32 12.58
CA GLY A 229 -1.92 -38.19 13.47
C GLY A 229 -0.48 -38.11 13.95
N TRP A 230 0.08 -39.19 14.51
CA TRP A 230 1.47 -39.25 14.97
C TRP A 230 2.50 -39.07 13.84
N SER A 231 2.19 -39.56 12.62
CA SER A 231 3.05 -39.32 11.45
C SER A 231 3.11 -37.85 11.08
N LEU A 232 1.97 -37.13 11.15
CA LEU A 232 1.88 -35.69 10.87
C LEU A 232 2.59 -34.81 11.91
N VAL A 233 2.59 -35.22 13.19
CA VAL A 233 3.31 -34.47 14.24
C VAL A 233 4.79 -34.28 13.87
N SER A 234 5.44 -35.33 13.31
CA SER A 234 6.83 -35.22 12.86
C SER A 234 7.02 -34.29 11.67
N VAL A 235 6.02 -34.17 10.79
CA VAL A 235 6.02 -33.25 9.64
C VAL A 235 5.96 -31.80 10.13
N PHE A 236 5.11 -31.48 11.11
CA PHE A 236 5.00 -30.14 11.66
C PHE A 236 6.33 -29.63 12.23
N ARG A 237 7.08 -30.47 12.94
CA ARG A 237 8.43 -30.11 13.41
C ARG A 237 9.35 -29.70 12.25
N ASN A 238 9.35 -30.47 11.17
CA ASN A 238 10.18 -30.22 10.01
C ASN A 238 9.74 -28.94 9.27
N LEU A 239 8.43 -28.68 9.15
CA LEU A 239 7.89 -27.43 8.59
C LEU A 239 8.28 -26.21 9.42
N ALA A 240 8.34 -26.33 10.75
CA ALA A 240 8.85 -25.27 11.62
C ALA A 240 10.33 -24.99 11.31
N GLY A 241 11.18 -26.01 11.14
CA GLY A 241 12.57 -25.84 10.73
C GLY A 241 12.72 -25.15 9.37
N ILE A 242 11.91 -25.55 8.38
CA ILE A 242 11.87 -24.87 7.06
C ILE A 242 11.49 -23.40 7.21
N SER A 243 10.45 -23.10 8.02
CA SER A 243 10.00 -21.72 8.25
C SER A 243 11.08 -20.88 8.90
N PHE A 244 11.84 -21.42 9.87
CA PHE A 244 12.98 -20.72 10.49
C PHE A 244 14.13 -20.50 9.50
N SER A 245 14.39 -21.44 8.59
CA SER A 245 15.38 -21.27 7.51
C SER A 245 14.97 -20.16 6.53
N LEU A 246 13.72 -20.11 6.13
CA LEU A 246 13.17 -19.06 5.26
C LEU A 246 13.16 -17.69 5.95
N LEU A 247 12.86 -17.65 7.25
CA LEU A 247 13.02 -16.47 8.07
C LEU A 247 14.47 -15.94 8.04
N THR A 248 15.44 -16.87 8.21
CA THR A 248 16.87 -16.53 8.19
C THR A 248 17.28 -15.92 6.84
N ILE A 249 16.84 -16.53 5.73
CA ILE A 249 17.08 -16.00 4.38
C ILE A 249 16.51 -14.57 4.23
N ALA A 250 15.26 -14.39 4.65
CA ALA A 250 14.55 -13.11 4.48
C ALA A 250 15.07 -12.00 5.41
N PHE A 251 15.32 -12.33 6.68
CA PHE A 251 15.74 -11.35 7.68
C PHE A 251 17.18 -10.88 7.49
N LEU A 252 18.09 -11.79 7.16
CA LEU A 252 19.50 -11.47 6.88
C LEU A 252 19.70 -10.91 5.46
N ASN A 253 18.74 -11.02 4.54
CA ASN A 253 18.99 -10.83 3.11
C ASN A 253 20.17 -11.69 2.61
N LEU A 254 20.16 -12.98 2.99
CA LEU A 254 21.30 -13.89 2.85
C LEU A 254 21.87 -13.95 1.44
N LYS A 255 21.01 -13.81 0.42
CA LYS A 255 21.43 -13.76 -1.00
C LYS A 255 22.38 -12.59 -1.29
N LYS A 256 22.21 -11.44 -0.61
CA LYS A 256 23.08 -10.25 -0.77
C LYS A 256 24.34 -10.35 0.05
N ILE A 257 24.28 -10.91 1.27
CA ILE A 257 25.42 -11.00 2.20
C ILE A 257 26.37 -12.12 1.77
N SER A 258 25.84 -13.31 1.40
CA SER A 258 26.63 -14.46 0.98
C SER A 258 25.81 -15.38 0.08
N ARG A 259 26.12 -15.38 -1.22
CA ARG A 259 25.49 -16.27 -2.21
C ARG A 259 25.78 -17.75 -1.92
N GLN A 260 26.93 -18.06 -1.31
CA GLN A 260 27.32 -19.43 -0.94
C GLN A 260 26.40 -19.96 0.16
N TYR A 261 26.26 -19.23 1.30
CA TYR A 261 25.37 -19.65 2.39
C TYR A 261 23.90 -19.67 1.97
N TYR A 262 23.48 -18.80 1.04
CA TYR A 262 22.15 -18.84 0.46
C TYR A 262 21.88 -20.17 -0.26
N LYS A 263 22.82 -20.62 -1.12
CA LYS A 263 22.70 -21.93 -1.82
C LYS A 263 22.72 -23.11 -0.85
N LEU A 264 23.62 -23.09 0.14
CA LEU A 264 23.67 -24.12 1.16
C LEU A 264 22.38 -24.20 1.99
N MET A 265 21.78 -23.04 2.33
CA MET A 265 20.49 -22.98 3.02
C MET A 265 19.36 -23.60 2.19
N LEU A 266 19.32 -23.33 0.88
CA LEU A 266 18.34 -23.96 -0.02
C LEU A 266 18.55 -25.48 -0.09
N GLY A 267 19.80 -25.95 -0.11
CA GLY A 267 20.13 -27.38 -0.03
C GLY A 267 19.65 -27.99 1.29
N LEU A 268 19.85 -27.31 2.42
CA LEU A 268 19.36 -27.76 3.72
C LEU A 268 17.83 -27.84 3.76
N ILE A 269 17.14 -26.84 3.24
CA ILE A 269 15.67 -26.85 3.13
C ILE A 269 15.20 -28.05 2.30
N LEU A 270 15.83 -28.29 1.15
CA LEU A 270 15.50 -29.44 0.30
C LEU A 270 15.71 -30.78 1.05
N LEU A 271 16.83 -30.92 1.77
CA LEU A 271 17.10 -32.09 2.61
C LEU A 271 16.00 -32.28 3.66
N VAL A 272 15.57 -31.22 4.35
CA VAL A 272 14.50 -31.29 5.36
C VAL A 272 13.16 -31.67 4.72
N VAL A 273 12.85 -31.20 3.52
CA VAL A 273 11.64 -31.58 2.77
C VAL A 273 11.69 -33.07 2.43
N MET A 274 12.79 -33.53 1.86
CA MET A 274 12.97 -34.97 1.50
C MET A 274 12.87 -35.90 2.71
N THR A 275 13.51 -35.50 3.82
CA THR A 275 13.42 -36.27 5.08
C THR A 275 12.02 -36.22 5.69
N SER A 276 11.28 -35.12 5.52
CA SER A 276 9.89 -35.02 5.98
C SER A 276 8.99 -36.02 5.24
N ILE A 277 9.11 -36.09 3.92
CA ILE A 277 8.37 -37.04 3.07
C ILE A 277 8.76 -38.48 3.44
N PHE A 278 10.06 -38.77 3.54
CA PHE A 278 10.55 -40.05 3.95
C PHE A 278 10.00 -40.50 5.31
N ASN A 279 10.07 -39.64 6.31
CA ASN A 279 9.57 -39.92 7.67
C ASN A 279 8.07 -40.16 7.69
N PHE A 280 7.30 -39.34 6.95
CA PHE A 280 5.88 -39.55 6.85
C PHE A 280 5.53 -40.91 6.26
N MET A 281 6.14 -41.27 5.12
CA MET A 281 5.93 -42.56 4.47
C MET A 281 6.37 -43.73 5.36
N ASN A 282 7.52 -43.57 6.00
CA ASN A 282 8.08 -44.62 6.86
C ASN A 282 7.23 -44.85 8.12
N ASN A 283 6.71 -43.79 8.74
CA ASN A 283 5.85 -43.89 9.91
C ASN A 283 4.45 -44.39 9.55
N TYR A 284 3.86 -43.87 8.47
CA TYR A 284 2.48 -44.16 8.11
C TYR A 284 2.34 -45.54 7.42
N CYS A 285 3.20 -45.84 6.42
CA CYS A 285 3.09 -47.07 5.64
C CYS A 285 3.77 -48.26 6.34
N PHE A 286 4.93 -48.03 6.98
CA PHE A 286 5.76 -49.10 7.53
C PHE A 286 5.75 -49.16 9.06
N ALA A 287 5.12 -48.20 9.72
CA ALA A 287 5.09 -48.07 11.19
C ALA A 287 6.49 -48.11 11.84
N ASN A 288 7.53 -47.61 11.15
CA ASN A 288 8.93 -47.67 11.58
C ASN A 288 9.43 -46.34 12.14
N PHE A 289 8.95 -45.96 13.30
CA PHE A 289 9.32 -44.72 13.98
C PHE A 289 10.80 -44.67 14.40
N LYS A 290 11.46 -45.80 14.62
CA LYS A 290 12.87 -45.85 15.00
C LYS A 290 13.78 -45.27 13.93
N GLN A 291 13.58 -45.68 12.69
CA GLN A 291 14.37 -45.20 11.58
C GLN A 291 14.10 -43.71 11.34
N SER A 292 12.83 -43.29 11.39
CA SER A 292 12.44 -41.88 11.27
C SER A 292 13.07 -41.01 12.36
N ASN A 293 13.11 -41.50 13.61
CA ASN A 293 13.73 -40.80 14.71
C ASN A 293 15.26 -40.69 14.55
N SER A 294 15.92 -41.73 14.06
CA SER A 294 17.36 -41.70 13.77
C SER A 294 17.71 -40.73 12.67
N VAL A 295 16.91 -40.68 11.58
CA VAL A 295 17.06 -39.73 10.49
C VAL A 295 16.81 -38.29 10.98
N ASN A 296 15.79 -38.10 11.80
CA ASN A 296 15.49 -36.79 12.39
C ASN A 296 16.61 -36.28 13.30
N LEU A 297 17.21 -37.16 14.11
CA LEU A 297 18.34 -36.82 14.96
C LEU A 297 19.56 -36.40 14.11
N PHE A 298 19.88 -37.17 13.09
CA PHE A 298 20.97 -36.85 12.17
C PHE A 298 20.77 -35.50 11.48
N VAL A 299 19.58 -35.26 10.92
CA VAL A 299 19.25 -33.97 10.28
C VAL A 299 19.26 -32.83 11.30
N GLY A 300 18.80 -33.06 12.52
CA GLY A 300 18.85 -32.09 13.62
C GLY A 300 20.30 -31.68 13.96
N VAL A 301 21.21 -32.64 14.03
CA VAL A 301 22.66 -32.36 14.25
C VAL A 301 23.23 -31.56 13.09
N LEU A 302 22.95 -31.94 11.85
CA LEU A 302 23.37 -31.14 10.67
C LEU A 302 22.81 -29.71 10.70
N TYR A 303 21.57 -29.54 11.12
CA TYR A 303 20.94 -28.26 11.26
C TYR A 303 21.68 -27.37 12.27
N VAL A 304 21.97 -27.91 13.44
CA VAL A 304 22.73 -27.21 14.49
C VAL A 304 24.12 -26.83 14.00
N LEU A 305 24.86 -27.77 13.38
CA LEU A 305 26.21 -27.51 12.85
C LEU A 305 26.19 -26.42 11.77
N PHE A 306 25.22 -26.49 10.85
CA PHE A 306 25.07 -25.51 9.78
C PHE A 306 24.78 -24.10 10.32
N PHE A 307 23.80 -23.97 11.22
CA PHE A 307 23.45 -22.67 11.80
C PHE A 307 24.57 -22.09 12.66
N SER A 308 25.27 -22.91 13.43
CA SER A 308 26.44 -22.49 14.20
C SER A 308 27.55 -21.93 13.30
N ASN A 309 27.88 -22.65 12.23
CA ASN A 309 28.86 -22.20 11.23
C ASN A 309 28.41 -20.89 10.53
N LEU A 310 27.16 -20.83 10.10
CA LEU A 310 26.56 -19.66 9.48
C LEU A 310 26.68 -18.42 10.39
N PHE A 311 26.32 -18.56 11.65
CA PHE A 311 26.32 -17.45 12.60
C PHE A 311 27.73 -16.97 12.94
N ILE A 312 28.69 -17.88 13.12
CA ILE A 312 30.09 -17.54 13.35
C ILE A 312 30.66 -16.80 12.14
N SER A 313 30.45 -17.33 10.94
CA SER A 313 30.99 -16.77 9.70
C SER A 313 30.41 -15.41 9.34
N LEU A 314 29.14 -15.17 9.65
CA LEU A 314 28.47 -13.92 9.30
C LEU A 314 28.50 -12.86 10.41
N TRP A 315 29.01 -13.17 11.61
CA TRP A 315 29.01 -12.27 12.76
C TRP A 315 29.52 -10.85 12.48
N LYS A 316 30.63 -10.77 11.72
CA LYS A 316 31.26 -9.49 11.34
C LYS A 316 30.59 -8.80 10.16
N LYS A 317 29.77 -9.52 9.35
CA LYS A 317 29.16 -9.03 8.11
C LYS A 317 27.73 -8.53 8.29
N ILE A 318 27.15 -8.76 9.45
CA ILE A 318 25.75 -8.44 9.73
C ILE A 318 25.62 -7.25 10.67
N ASP A 319 24.53 -6.50 10.51
CA ASP A 319 24.19 -5.37 11.35
C ASP A 319 23.86 -5.78 12.79
N ARG A 320 24.02 -4.83 13.72
CA ARG A 320 23.67 -5.02 15.14
C ARG A 320 22.23 -5.54 15.32
N MET A 321 21.28 -5.08 14.50
CA MET A 321 19.88 -5.52 14.55
C MET A 321 19.68 -6.94 14.02
N GLN A 322 20.45 -7.35 13.02
CA GLN A 322 20.43 -8.72 12.48
C GLN A 322 21.02 -9.75 13.46
N ARG A 323 21.87 -9.33 14.42
CA ARG A 323 22.43 -10.20 15.47
C ARG A 323 21.35 -10.78 16.40
N PHE A 324 20.18 -10.14 16.50
CA PHE A 324 19.06 -10.72 17.26
C PHE A 324 18.59 -12.07 16.69
N LEU A 325 18.72 -12.30 15.38
CA LEU A 325 18.48 -13.61 14.81
C LEU A 325 19.51 -14.64 15.31
N ILE A 326 20.78 -14.24 15.43
CA ILE A 326 21.81 -15.12 15.99
C ILE A 326 21.51 -15.46 17.44
N TYR A 327 21.14 -14.47 18.27
CA TYR A 327 20.75 -14.71 19.65
C TYR A 327 19.56 -15.67 19.75
N SER A 328 18.54 -15.50 18.91
CA SER A 328 17.41 -16.44 18.84
C SER A 328 17.85 -17.84 18.39
N GLY A 329 18.78 -17.93 17.45
CA GLY A 329 19.36 -19.20 16.99
C GLY A 329 20.20 -19.91 18.07
N ILE A 330 20.97 -19.17 18.86
CA ILE A 330 21.70 -19.73 20.02
C ILE A 330 20.70 -20.29 21.04
N PHE A 331 19.64 -19.53 21.33
CA PHE A 331 18.57 -20.00 22.23
C PHE A 331 17.90 -21.28 21.70
N LEU A 332 17.68 -21.35 20.38
CA LEU A 332 17.15 -22.56 19.72
C LEU A 332 18.10 -23.76 19.90
N VAL A 333 19.40 -23.56 19.69
CA VAL A 333 20.41 -24.62 19.85
C VAL A 333 20.47 -25.09 21.32
N ILE A 334 20.49 -24.17 22.27
CA ILE A 334 20.45 -24.50 23.71
C ILE A 334 19.17 -25.28 24.02
N GLY A 335 18.01 -24.82 23.56
CA GLY A 335 16.73 -25.49 23.77
C GLY A 335 16.72 -26.91 23.22
N ILE A 336 17.17 -27.11 21.98
CA ILE A 336 17.27 -28.43 21.38
C ILE A 336 18.23 -29.32 22.15
N SER A 337 19.39 -28.79 22.57
CA SER A 337 20.39 -29.57 23.35
C SER A 337 19.83 -30.02 24.71
N ILE A 338 19.10 -29.14 25.40
CA ILE A 338 18.43 -29.51 26.67
C ILE A 338 17.34 -30.55 26.43
N LEU A 339 16.56 -30.44 25.35
CA LEU A 339 15.53 -31.42 25.02
C LEU A 339 16.13 -32.80 24.69
N ILE A 340 17.25 -32.84 23.97
CA ILE A 340 17.99 -34.05 23.67
C ILE A 340 18.51 -34.66 24.99
N TYR A 341 19.12 -33.87 25.83
CA TYR A 341 19.64 -34.30 27.13
C TYR A 341 18.53 -34.87 28.01
N CYS A 342 17.41 -34.14 28.15
CA CYS A 342 16.26 -34.63 28.89
C CYS A 342 15.70 -35.95 28.33
N GLY A 343 15.58 -36.05 27.00
CA GLY A 343 15.10 -37.26 26.33
C GLY A 343 16.02 -38.49 26.49
N LEU A 344 17.36 -38.27 26.56
CA LEU A 344 18.33 -39.33 26.72
C LEU A 344 18.53 -39.77 28.17
N ILE A 345 18.51 -38.85 29.12
CA ILE A 345 18.90 -39.07 30.50
C ILE A 345 17.70 -39.23 31.44
N LEU A 346 16.68 -38.36 31.28
CA LEU A 346 15.53 -38.35 32.19
C LEU A 346 14.41 -39.32 31.78
N LYS A 347 14.71 -40.38 31.17
CA LYS A 347 13.88 -41.49 30.60
C LYS A 347 12.39 -41.58 30.99
N GLU A 348 11.96 -41.04 32.10
CA GLU A 348 10.70 -41.39 32.77
C GLU A 348 9.57 -40.37 32.81
N GLN A 349 9.79 -39.10 32.54
CA GLN A 349 8.72 -38.08 32.70
C GLN A 349 8.64 -37.09 31.53
N SER A 350 9.20 -37.51 30.37
CA SER A 350 9.76 -36.50 29.47
C SER A 350 8.79 -35.85 28.50
N ILE A 351 7.74 -36.51 28.02
CA ILE A 351 6.97 -35.93 26.88
C ILE A 351 6.17 -34.68 27.25
N GLN A 352 5.47 -34.68 28.39
CA GLN A 352 4.70 -33.52 28.83
C GLN A 352 5.63 -32.34 29.16
N TYR A 353 6.72 -32.59 29.90
CA TYR A 353 7.71 -31.56 30.21
C TYR A 353 8.49 -31.10 28.97
N VAL A 354 8.78 -31.98 28.03
CA VAL A 354 9.38 -31.65 26.72
C VAL A 354 8.48 -30.68 25.95
N SER A 355 7.16 -30.91 25.96
CA SER A 355 6.20 -30.02 25.33
C SER A 355 6.22 -28.61 25.97
N ILE A 356 6.13 -28.51 27.30
CA ILE A 356 6.18 -27.22 28.03
C ILE A 356 7.52 -26.50 27.76
N MET A 357 8.63 -27.21 27.84
CA MET A 357 9.94 -26.62 27.56
C MET A 357 10.04 -26.13 26.12
N THR A 358 9.53 -26.89 25.17
CA THR A 358 9.50 -26.48 23.76
C THR A 358 8.71 -25.19 23.59
N GLN A 359 7.52 -25.09 24.20
CA GLN A 359 6.70 -23.88 24.17
C GLN A 359 7.42 -22.67 24.78
N PHE A 360 8.07 -22.87 25.92
CA PHE A 360 8.84 -21.81 26.60
C PHE A 360 9.97 -21.29 25.71
N PHE A 361 10.82 -22.19 25.15
CA PHE A 361 11.91 -21.78 24.27
C PHE A 361 11.39 -21.06 23.02
N VAL A 362 10.30 -21.53 22.45
CA VAL A 362 9.66 -20.91 21.27
C VAL A 362 9.17 -19.49 21.59
N LEU A 363 8.55 -19.27 22.74
CA LEU A 363 8.15 -17.95 23.18
C LEU A 363 9.36 -17.02 23.35
N CYS A 364 10.43 -17.47 24.02
CA CYS A 364 11.66 -16.71 24.17
C CYS A 364 12.30 -16.35 22.83
N ILE A 365 12.43 -17.33 21.92
CA ILE A 365 12.97 -17.13 20.56
C ILE A 365 12.14 -16.07 19.82
N THR A 366 10.83 -16.18 19.89
CA THR A 366 9.91 -15.26 19.21
C THR A 366 10.01 -13.85 19.76
N MET A 367 10.11 -13.70 21.07
CA MET A 367 10.30 -12.38 21.70
C MET A 367 11.62 -11.72 21.28
N ILE A 368 12.73 -12.50 21.25
CA ILE A 368 14.03 -11.99 20.78
C ILE A 368 13.93 -11.53 19.30
N LEU A 369 13.29 -12.33 18.47
CA LEU A 369 13.09 -12.01 17.04
C LEU A 369 12.22 -10.75 16.86
N LEU A 370 11.16 -10.60 17.64
CA LEU A 370 10.28 -9.43 17.59
C LEU A 370 11.04 -8.15 17.91
N ILE A 371 11.85 -8.17 18.97
CA ILE A 371 12.70 -7.04 19.34
C ILE A 371 13.64 -6.69 18.18
N GLY A 372 14.30 -7.70 17.60
CA GLY A 372 15.20 -7.49 16.46
C GLY A 372 14.53 -6.90 15.24
N ILE A 373 13.34 -7.40 14.91
CA ILE A 373 12.54 -6.89 13.78
C ILE A 373 12.09 -5.46 14.03
N ARG A 374 11.56 -5.17 15.23
CA ARG A 374 11.09 -3.82 15.58
C ARG A 374 12.21 -2.79 15.53
N LEU A 375 13.38 -3.14 16.05
CA LEU A 375 14.55 -2.28 15.97
C LEU A 375 15.02 -2.05 14.53
N LYS A 376 14.99 -3.09 13.69
CA LYS A 376 15.36 -2.99 12.27
C LYS A 376 14.40 -2.08 11.50
N ILE A 377 13.10 -2.24 11.71
CA ILE A 377 12.07 -1.40 11.08
C ILE A 377 12.27 0.06 11.53
N ARG A 378 12.41 0.31 12.83
CA ARG A 378 12.63 1.65 13.37
C ARG A 378 13.88 2.33 12.78
N LYS A 379 14.97 1.57 12.62
CA LYS A 379 16.19 2.09 11.98
C LYS A 379 15.92 2.48 10.53
N SER A 380 15.24 1.63 9.77
CA SER A 380 14.87 1.92 8.37
C SER A 380 13.93 3.12 8.24
N GLU A 381 12.98 3.29 9.16
CA GLU A 381 12.09 4.45 9.21
C GLU A 381 12.87 5.75 9.46
N LEU A 382 13.84 5.72 10.40
CA LEU A 382 14.70 6.86 10.70
C LEU A 382 15.58 7.25 9.51
N GLU A 383 16.22 6.28 8.85
CA GLU A 383 17.04 6.51 7.65
C GLU A 383 16.20 7.10 6.52
N HIS A 384 14.99 6.61 6.34
CA HIS A 384 14.06 7.12 5.32
C HIS A 384 13.60 8.54 5.64
N HIS A 385 13.31 8.83 6.91
CA HIS A 385 12.92 10.17 7.36
C HIS A 385 14.06 11.19 7.12
N GLN A 386 15.29 10.85 7.51
CA GLN A 386 16.46 11.71 7.29
C GLN A 386 16.71 11.98 5.80
N THR A 387 16.59 10.94 4.96
CA THR A 387 16.74 11.10 3.50
C THR A 387 15.65 12.00 2.92
N THR A 388 14.40 11.82 3.36
CA THR A 388 13.28 12.66 2.92
C THR A 388 13.47 14.11 3.36
N GLU A 389 13.90 14.34 4.59
CA GLU A 389 14.18 15.67 5.14
C GLU A 389 15.28 16.40 4.34
N THR A 390 16.35 15.69 3.99
CA THR A 390 17.43 16.23 3.14
C THR A 390 16.90 16.64 1.76
N ILE A 391 16.11 15.77 1.12
CA ILE A 391 15.49 16.07 -0.18
C ILE A 391 14.55 17.28 -0.12
N VAL A 392 13.76 17.38 0.96
CA VAL A 392 12.85 18.52 1.17
C VAL A 392 13.63 19.82 1.31
N LEU A 393 14.74 19.82 2.09
CA LEU A 393 15.60 20.99 2.25
C LEU A 393 16.24 21.42 0.93
N GLU A 394 16.78 20.48 0.13
CA GLU A 394 17.35 20.76 -1.18
C GLU A 394 16.31 21.36 -2.14
N ARG A 395 15.13 20.75 -2.22
CA ARG A 395 14.04 21.25 -3.07
C ARG A 395 13.51 22.61 -2.65
N THR A 396 13.44 22.85 -1.34
CA THR A 396 13.04 24.17 -0.82
C THR A 396 14.04 25.24 -1.17
N ALA A 397 15.35 24.94 -1.11
CA ALA A 397 16.40 25.87 -1.52
C ALA A 397 16.38 26.13 -3.03
N GLU A 398 16.15 25.12 -3.87
CA GLU A 398 16.00 25.27 -5.33
C GLU A 398 14.77 26.14 -5.67
N LEU A 399 13.61 25.86 -5.04
CA LEU A 399 12.39 26.64 -5.23
C LEU A 399 12.57 28.10 -4.84
N LYS A 400 13.27 28.37 -3.73
CA LYS A 400 13.57 29.73 -3.31
C LYS A 400 14.40 30.47 -4.35
N LYS A 401 15.49 29.86 -4.86
CA LYS A 401 16.31 30.47 -5.92
C LYS A 401 15.50 30.75 -7.20
N ALA A 402 14.65 29.79 -7.61
CA ALA A 402 13.80 29.98 -8.79
C ALA A 402 12.80 31.11 -8.59
N ASN A 403 12.21 31.21 -7.40
CA ASN A 403 11.26 32.28 -7.06
C ASN A 403 11.94 33.66 -7.04
N ASP A 404 13.13 33.77 -6.47
CA ASP A 404 13.91 35.01 -6.45
C ASP A 404 14.27 35.44 -7.89
N ALA A 405 14.66 34.52 -8.76
CA ALA A 405 14.94 34.81 -10.17
C ALA A 405 13.69 35.27 -10.95
N LEU A 406 12.53 34.62 -10.68
CA LEU A 406 11.24 35.05 -11.27
C LEU A 406 10.84 36.45 -10.80
N TYR A 407 11.07 36.77 -9.55
CA TYR A 407 10.79 38.09 -9.00
C TYR A 407 11.64 39.18 -9.67
N GLU A 408 12.93 38.93 -9.86
CA GLU A 408 13.81 39.85 -10.61
C GLU A 408 13.35 40.05 -12.08
N GLN A 409 12.96 38.97 -12.77
CA GLN A 409 12.42 39.06 -14.13
C GLN A 409 11.13 39.89 -14.18
N GLN A 410 10.27 39.72 -13.20
CA GLN A 410 9.04 40.50 -13.11
C GLN A 410 9.32 42.00 -12.96
N ILE A 411 10.27 42.37 -12.12
CA ILE A 411 10.69 43.79 -11.96
C ILE A 411 11.22 44.33 -13.29
N GLN A 412 12.05 43.60 -13.99
CA GLN A 412 12.59 44.05 -15.29
C GLN A 412 11.48 44.22 -16.35
N LEU A 413 10.50 43.33 -16.37
CA LEU A 413 9.34 43.45 -17.27
C LEU A 413 8.50 44.68 -16.96
N LEU A 414 8.26 44.96 -15.70
CA LEU A 414 7.53 46.18 -15.30
C LEU A 414 8.27 47.48 -15.73
N GLN A 415 9.58 47.52 -15.55
CA GLN A 415 10.40 48.64 -16.00
C GLN A 415 10.36 48.81 -17.52
N LYS A 416 10.47 47.72 -18.29
CA LYS A 416 10.33 47.76 -19.74
C LYS A 416 8.98 48.24 -20.22
N ASN A 417 7.91 47.76 -19.57
CA ASN A 417 6.56 48.20 -19.90
C ASN A 417 6.38 49.70 -19.66
N HIS A 418 6.83 50.19 -18.52
CA HIS A 418 6.78 51.65 -18.23
C HIS A 418 7.60 52.49 -19.24
N TYR A 419 8.76 51.99 -19.65
CA TYR A 419 9.57 52.62 -20.69
C TYR A 419 8.83 52.65 -22.04
N ILE A 420 8.16 51.55 -22.44
CA ILE A 420 7.36 51.49 -23.66
C ILE A 420 6.20 52.48 -23.63
N GLU A 421 5.49 52.57 -22.51
CA GLU A 421 4.41 53.56 -22.32
C GLU A 421 4.91 54.99 -22.52
N THR A 422 6.08 55.31 -21.93
CA THR A 422 6.70 56.62 -22.08
C THR A 422 7.06 56.92 -23.53
N LEU A 423 7.57 55.93 -24.27
CA LEU A 423 7.88 56.10 -25.70
C LEU A 423 6.62 56.31 -26.56
N ILE A 424 5.53 55.58 -26.23
CA ILE A 424 4.27 55.72 -26.95
C ILE A 424 3.70 57.15 -26.75
N ASP A 425 3.77 57.67 -25.55
CA ASP A 425 3.33 59.06 -25.27
C ASP A 425 4.15 60.07 -26.00
N GLU A 426 5.49 59.92 -26.06
CA GLU A 426 6.37 60.79 -26.81
C GLU A 426 6.07 60.78 -28.33
N VAL A 427 5.82 59.56 -28.89
CA VAL A 427 5.45 59.43 -30.31
C VAL A 427 4.12 60.15 -30.57
N ASN A 428 3.14 59.95 -29.71
CA ASN A 428 1.83 60.63 -29.85
C ASN A 428 1.97 62.17 -29.79
N HIS A 429 2.76 62.68 -28.86
CA HIS A 429 3.06 64.11 -28.77
C HIS A 429 3.73 64.64 -30.04
N ARG A 430 4.69 63.94 -30.61
CA ARG A 430 5.37 64.35 -31.86
C ARG A 430 4.45 64.30 -33.07
N VAL A 431 3.58 63.29 -33.18
CA VAL A 431 2.56 63.22 -34.25
C VAL A 431 1.63 64.42 -34.17
N LYS A 432 1.13 64.75 -32.97
CA LYS A 432 0.31 65.92 -32.77
C LYS A 432 1.01 67.23 -33.17
N ASN A 433 2.27 67.43 -32.74
CA ASN A 433 3.04 68.60 -33.04
C ASN A 433 3.32 68.75 -34.54
N ASN A 434 3.66 67.66 -35.23
CA ASN A 434 3.91 67.66 -36.67
C ASN A 434 2.63 68.00 -37.47
N LEU A 435 1.48 67.45 -37.06
CA LEU A 435 0.20 67.79 -37.69
C LEU A 435 -0.18 69.27 -37.47
N GLN A 436 0.07 69.83 -36.25
CA GLN A 436 -0.14 71.25 -35.96
C GLN A 436 0.78 72.15 -36.80
N LEU A 437 2.05 71.75 -36.98
CA LEU A 437 2.97 72.51 -37.86
C LEU A 437 2.47 72.54 -39.30
N LEU A 438 2.07 71.40 -39.84
CA LEU A 438 1.51 71.34 -41.20
C LEU A 438 0.23 72.20 -41.34
N TYR A 439 -0.62 72.16 -40.33
CA TYR A 439 -1.83 72.98 -40.31
C TYR A 439 -1.51 74.50 -40.29
N SER A 440 -0.57 74.94 -39.43
CA SER A 440 -0.16 76.36 -39.31
C SER A 440 0.62 76.84 -40.53
N LEU A 441 1.48 76.00 -41.16
CA LEU A 441 2.12 76.34 -42.43
C LEU A 441 1.06 76.61 -43.53
N GLY A 442 0.07 75.74 -43.61
CA GLY A 442 -1.06 75.98 -44.53
C GLY A 442 -1.82 77.28 -44.27
N SER A 443 -1.99 77.70 -42.98
CA SER A 443 -2.66 78.97 -42.62
C SER A 443 -1.81 80.19 -42.90
N LEU A 444 -0.48 80.10 -42.67
CA LEU A 444 0.48 81.14 -43.03
C LEU A 444 0.54 81.37 -44.55
N TYR A 445 0.58 80.28 -45.30
CA TYR A 445 0.61 80.35 -46.78
C TYR A 445 -0.69 81.00 -47.30
N ARG A 446 -1.81 80.84 -46.63
CA ARG A 446 -3.08 81.49 -46.94
C ARG A 446 -3.04 83.03 -46.68
N SER A 447 -2.35 83.48 -45.65
CA SER A 447 -2.25 84.91 -45.33
C SER A 447 -1.36 85.71 -46.26
N ASP A 448 -0.30 85.09 -46.87
CA ASP A 448 0.68 85.80 -47.68
C ASP A 448 0.31 85.96 -49.17
N HIS A 449 -0.58 85.14 -49.73
CA HIS A 449 -0.78 85.04 -51.18
C HIS A 449 -2.20 85.43 -51.63
N GLY A 450 -2.86 86.43 -51.19
CA GLY A 450 -4.11 86.96 -51.71
C GLY A 450 -5.06 86.03 -52.50
N ASN A 451 -6.31 86.37 -52.65
CA ASN A 451 -7.47 85.49 -52.95
C ASN A 451 -7.50 84.65 -54.28
N GLN A 452 -6.42 84.51 -55.09
CA GLN A 452 -6.63 83.93 -56.42
C GLN A 452 -6.28 82.44 -56.59
N ASN A 453 -5.69 81.68 -55.57
CA ASN A 453 -5.44 80.21 -55.67
C ASN A 453 -5.57 79.49 -54.33
N MET A 454 -6.55 79.80 -53.52
CA MET A 454 -6.64 79.36 -52.12
C MET A 454 -7.35 78.01 -51.88
N GLN A 455 -8.12 77.51 -52.84
CA GLN A 455 -8.94 76.33 -52.65
C GLN A 455 -8.12 75.05 -52.31
N PRO A 456 -6.93 74.75 -52.89
CA PRO A 456 -6.17 73.59 -52.57
C PRO A 456 -5.63 73.58 -51.12
N ILE A 457 -5.25 74.79 -50.61
CA ILE A 457 -4.67 74.92 -49.26
C ILE A 457 -5.74 74.72 -48.19
N GLN A 458 -6.94 75.34 -48.38
CA GLN A 458 -8.05 75.12 -47.50
C GLN A 458 -8.43 73.65 -47.40
N SER A 459 -8.54 72.96 -48.52
CA SER A 459 -8.82 71.54 -48.58
C SER A 459 -7.73 70.67 -47.86
N MET A 460 -6.47 71.09 -47.95
CA MET A 460 -5.38 70.43 -47.22
C MET A 460 -5.50 70.66 -45.70
N GLN A 461 -5.85 71.88 -45.27
CA GLN A 461 -6.06 72.14 -43.84
C GLN A 461 -7.21 71.35 -43.24
N ASP A 462 -8.35 71.31 -43.97
CA ASP A 462 -9.53 70.50 -43.52
C ASP A 462 -9.17 69.02 -43.33
N ARG A 463 -8.34 68.43 -44.23
CA ARG A 463 -7.83 67.02 -44.11
C ARG A 463 -6.89 66.83 -42.91
N ILE A 464 -5.95 67.80 -42.73
CA ILE A 464 -4.99 67.70 -41.61
C ILE A 464 -5.80 67.83 -40.29
N HIS A 465 -6.79 68.75 -40.24
CA HIS A 465 -7.63 68.86 -39.06
C HIS A 465 -8.42 67.54 -38.76
N ALA A 466 -9.01 66.92 -39.76
CA ALA A 466 -9.70 65.66 -39.61
C ALA A 466 -8.75 64.58 -39.04
N MET A 467 -7.50 64.53 -39.49
CA MET A 467 -6.48 63.62 -38.95
C MET A 467 -6.12 63.96 -37.47
N MET A 468 -5.98 65.27 -37.18
CA MET A 468 -5.71 65.74 -35.80
C MET A 468 -6.87 65.37 -34.85
N LEU A 469 -8.12 65.58 -35.29
CA LEU A 469 -9.31 65.25 -34.54
C LEU A 469 -9.37 63.75 -34.19
N VAL A 470 -9.13 62.89 -35.17
CA VAL A 470 -9.10 61.43 -34.93
C VAL A 470 -8.00 61.05 -33.91
N ASN A 471 -6.77 61.61 -34.07
CA ASN A 471 -5.69 61.35 -33.12
C ASN A 471 -6.02 61.86 -31.71
N GLN A 472 -6.63 63.03 -31.54
CA GLN A 472 -7.03 63.54 -30.24
C GLN A 472 -8.08 62.66 -29.57
N LEU A 473 -9.10 62.23 -30.33
CA LEU A 473 -10.16 61.37 -29.81
C LEU A 473 -9.63 59.96 -29.41
N LEU A 474 -8.62 59.43 -30.13
CA LEU A 474 -8.01 58.16 -29.80
C LEU A 474 -7.14 58.23 -28.54
N VAL A 475 -6.33 59.28 -28.38
CA VAL A 475 -5.51 59.49 -27.18
C VAL A 475 -6.38 59.69 -25.94
N TYR A 476 -7.48 60.42 -26.07
CA TYR A 476 -8.38 60.71 -24.94
C TYR A 476 -9.06 59.41 -24.41
N ASN A 477 -9.36 58.47 -25.29
CA ASN A 477 -10.10 57.26 -24.93
C ASN A 477 -9.20 56.08 -24.47
N GLN A 478 -7.88 56.21 -24.46
CA GLN A 478 -6.91 55.14 -24.11
C GLN A 478 -7.15 53.80 -24.82
N ASN A 479 -8.03 53.73 -25.80
CA ASN A 479 -8.39 52.53 -26.53
C ASN A 479 -8.12 52.74 -28.01
N SER A 480 -7.72 51.68 -28.70
CA SER A 480 -7.55 51.68 -30.17
C SER A 480 -8.87 51.83 -30.96
N GLN A 481 -9.95 52.13 -30.28
CA GLN A 481 -11.31 52.26 -30.85
C GLN A 481 -11.96 53.56 -30.36
N LEU A 482 -12.76 54.14 -31.23
CA LEU A 482 -13.48 55.40 -30.96
C LEU A 482 -14.96 55.27 -31.34
N LYS A 483 -15.85 55.97 -30.63
CA LYS A 483 -17.28 55.97 -30.96
C LYS A 483 -17.54 56.71 -32.26
N LEU A 484 -18.19 56.02 -33.21
CA LEU A 484 -18.43 56.52 -34.56
C LEU A 484 -19.28 57.82 -34.55
N ASN A 485 -20.31 57.87 -33.70
CA ASN A 485 -21.15 59.07 -33.59
C ASN A 485 -20.35 60.33 -33.17
N ILE A 486 -19.38 60.16 -32.22
CA ILE A 486 -18.53 61.27 -31.78
C ILE A 486 -17.62 61.70 -32.94
N LEU A 487 -16.98 60.79 -33.64
CA LEU A 487 -16.13 61.09 -34.79
C LEU A 487 -16.91 61.87 -35.86
N VAL A 488 -18.09 61.40 -36.22
CA VAL A 488 -18.92 62.05 -37.27
C VAL A 488 -19.39 63.41 -36.81
N THR A 489 -19.93 63.51 -35.59
CA THR A 489 -20.47 64.79 -35.06
C THR A 489 -19.37 65.84 -34.96
N GLU A 490 -18.22 65.54 -34.41
CA GLU A 490 -17.10 66.46 -34.26
C GLU A 490 -16.54 66.91 -35.65
N THR A 491 -16.47 65.98 -36.61
CA THR A 491 -16.03 66.29 -37.97
C THR A 491 -17.02 67.21 -38.67
N VAL A 492 -18.31 66.97 -38.55
CA VAL A 492 -19.36 67.79 -39.11
C VAL A 492 -19.39 69.23 -38.44
N ASN A 493 -19.30 69.28 -37.12
CA ASN A 493 -19.29 70.53 -36.38
C ASN A 493 -18.12 71.46 -36.77
N TYR A 494 -16.91 70.84 -36.87
CA TYR A 494 -15.74 71.58 -37.32
C TYR A 494 -15.93 72.18 -38.73
N LEU A 495 -16.39 71.41 -39.69
CA LEU A 495 -16.53 71.81 -41.08
C LEU A 495 -17.68 72.86 -41.23
N ARG A 496 -18.75 72.73 -40.43
CA ARG A 496 -19.80 73.70 -40.35
C ARG A 496 -19.26 75.05 -39.88
N GLN A 497 -18.54 75.10 -38.77
CA GLN A 497 -17.91 76.35 -38.27
C GLN A 497 -16.99 77.04 -39.27
N MET A 498 -16.28 76.25 -40.08
CA MET A 498 -15.29 76.76 -41.06
C MET A 498 -15.90 77.23 -42.38
N HIS A 499 -16.99 76.60 -42.83
CA HIS A 499 -17.54 76.81 -44.17
C HIS A 499 -18.94 77.42 -44.18
N ASP A 500 -19.72 77.27 -43.09
CA ASP A 500 -21.06 77.77 -42.93
C ASP A 500 -21.33 78.28 -41.48
N PRO A 501 -20.59 79.30 -40.98
CA PRO A 501 -20.68 79.75 -39.60
C PRO A 501 -22.04 80.38 -39.28
N GLU A 502 -22.83 80.83 -40.30
CA GLU A 502 -24.19 81.39 -40.15
C GLU A 502 -25.26 80.27 -40.18
N GLU A 503 -24.90 79.00 -40.27
CA GLU A 503 -25.78 77.84 -40.28
C GLU A 503 -26.92 77.94 -41.32
N THR A 504 -26.58 78.43 -42.53
CA THR A 504 -27.52 78.61 -43.64
C THR A 504 -27.95 77.31 -44.31
N ILE A 505 -27.14 76.17 -44.09
CA ILE A 505 -27.39 74.88 -44.63
C ILE A 505 -27.84 73.94 -43.52
N ALA A 506 -29.00 73.35 -43.65
CA ALA A 506 -29.45 72.32 -42.67
C ALA A 506 -28.70 71.01 -42.83
N ILE A 507 -28.05 70.56 -41.78
CA ILE A 507 -27.33 69.24 -41.81
C ILE A 507 -28.02 68.32 -40.83
N GLN A 508 -28.49 67.21 -41.37
CA GLN A 508 -29.03 66.08 -40.57
C GLN A 508 -28.06 64.94 -40.53
N VAL A 509 -27.70 64.50 -39.33
CA VAL A 509 -26.80 63.40 -39.09
C VAL A 509 -27.52 62.25 -38.36
N ASP A 510 -27.54 61.07 -38.93
CA ASP A 510 -28.19 59.89 -38.37
C ASP A 510 -27.14 58.72 -38.24
N VAL A 511 -26.56 58.65 -37.04
CA VAL A 511 -25.53 57.64 -36.71
C VAL A 511 -25.82 57.01 -35.35
N SER A 512 -25.80 55.68 -35.27
CA SER A 512 -26.04 54.96 -34.01
C SER A 512 -24.99 55.31 -32.94
N GLN A 513 -25.43 55.50 -31.69
CA GLN A 513 -24.59 56.00 -30.60
C GLN A 513 -23.52 55.00 -30.10
N ASP A 514 -23.70 53.69 -30.28
CA ASP A 514 -22.89 52.69 -29.60
C ASP A 514 -21.84 52.00 -30.51
N TRP A 515 -21.64 52.49 -31.72
CA TRP A 515 -20.71 51.87 -32.65
C TRP A 515 -19.29 52.35 -32.45
N LEU A 516 -18.35 51.36 -32.41
CA LEU A 516 -16.93 51.59 -32.24
C LEU A 516 -16.19 51.34 -33.57
N VAL A 517 -15.31 52.25 -33.93
CA VAL A 517 -14.44 52.15 -35.10
C VAL A 517 -12.97 52.09 -34.68
N THR A 518 -12.17 51.32 -35.39
CA THR A 518 -10.73 51.22 -35.15
C THR A 518 -9.99 52.42 -35.80
N THR A 519 -8.74 52.63 -35.38
CA THR A 519 -7.88 53.68 -35.98
C THR A 519 -7.72 53.50 -37.51
N LYS A 520 -7.69 52.26 -38.00
CA LYS A 520 -7.57 51.93 -39.43
C LYS A 520 -8.77 52.42 -40.25
N THR A 521 -9.95 52.50 -39.62
CA THR A 521 -11.20 52.89 -40.27
C THR A 521 -11.54 54.35 -40.00
N SER A 522 -11.26 54.90 -38.81
CA SER A 522 -11.65 56.23 -38.38
C SER A 522 -11.01 57.34 -39.23
N ILE A 523 -9.70 57.25 -39.55
CA ILE A 523 -9.03 58.27 -40.35
C ILE A 523 -9.58 58.32 -41.80
N PRO A 524 -9.67 57.20 -42.54
CA PRO A 524 -10.27 57.23 -43.88
C PRO A 524 -11.72 57.70 -43.88
N LEU A 525 -12.51 57.32 -42.88
CA LEU A 525 -13.92 57.72 -42.80
C LEU A 525 -14.08 59.21 -42.52
N ALA A 526 -13.29 59.76 -41.58
CA ALA A 526 -13.26 61.21 -41.34
C ALA A 526 -12.87 62.00 -42.58
N LEU A 527 -11.85 61.52 -43.32
CA LEU A 527 -11.46 62.17 -44.57
C LEU A 527 -12.52 62.09 -45.67
N ILE A 528 -13.23 60.94 -45.79
CA ILE A 528 -14.35 60.81 -46.73
C ILE A 528 -15.40 61.84 -46.39
N ILE A 529 -15.86 61.92 -45.12
CA ILE A 529 -16.86 62.92 -44.67
C ILE A 529 -16.39 64.29 -44.91
N THR A 530 -15.12 64.66 -44.65
CA THR A 530 -14.53 65.96 -44.92
C THR A 530 -14.62 66.31 -46.40
N GLU A 531 -14.22 65.39 -47.30
CA GLU A 531 -14.32 65.69 -48.75
C GLU A 531 -15.75 65.85 -49.24
N LEU A 532 -16.69 65.02 -48.72
CA LEU A 532 -18.09 65.14 -49.14
C LEU A 532 -18.73 66.50 -48.69
N LEU A 533 -18.54 66.87 -47.44
CA LEU A 533 -19.04 68.08 -46.87
C LEU A 533 -18.42 69.32 -47.53
N THR A 534 -17.05 69.32 -47.68
CA THR A 534 -16.38 70.44 -48.32
C THR A 534 -16.78 70.67 -49.79
N ASN A 535 -17.04 69.51 -50.51
CA ASN A 535 -17.56 69.60 -51.88
C ASN A 535 -18.99 70.19 -51.88
N SER A 536 -19.86 69.74 -50.99
CA SER A 536 -21.22 70.29 -50.92
C SER A 536 -21.21 71.80 -50.57
N TYR A 537 -20.43 72.24 -49.58
CA TYR A 537 -20.24 73.62 -49.27
C TYR A 537 -19.74 74.46 -50.43
N LYS A 538 -18.81 73.98 -51.24
CA LYS A 538 -18.21 74.73 -52.35
C LYS A 538 -19.05 74.75 -53.62
N TYR A 539 -19.74 73.68 -53.90
CA TYR A 539 -20.31 73.48 -55.23
C TYR A 539 -21.83 73.27 -55.29
N ALA A 540 -22.45 72.72 -54.18
CA ALA A 540 -23.83 72.31 -54.24
C ALA A 540 -24.80 73.52 -54.14
N PHE A 541 -24.44 74.57 -53.41
CA PHE A 541 -25.36 75.66 -53.05
C PHE A 541 -24.90 77.03 -53.54
N PRO A 542 -24.85 77.33 -54.86
CA PRO A 542 -24.60 78.67 -55.33
C PRO A 542 -25.70 79.61 -54.85
N LYS A 543 -25.29 80.83 -54.46
CA LYS A 543 -26.27 81.83 -53.89
C LYS A 543 -27.50 82.03 -54.77
N GLY A 544 -28.68 81.84 -54.14
CA GLY A 544 -29.99 82.06 -54.80
C GLY A 544 -30.44 80.90 -55.74
N THR A 545 -29.84 79.72 -55.69
CA THR A 545 -30.21 78.59 -56.58
C THR A 545 -31.03 77.53 -55.88
N VAL A 546 -31.05 77.47 -54.54
CA VAL A 546 -31.74 76.48 -53.74
C VAL A 546 -32.45 77.20 -52.60
N ASP A 547 -33.78 77.00 -52.46
CA ASP A 547 -34.58 77.75 -51.45
C ASP A 547 -34.42 77.28 -50.03
N ALA A 548 -34.10 75.99 -49.82
CA ALA A 548 -33.80 75.38 -48.50
C ALA A 548 -32.65 74.40 -48.62
N PRO A 549 -31.40 74.89 -48.55
CA PRO A 549 -30.21 73.99 -48.72
C PRO A 549 -30.11 73.01 -47.56
N SER A 550 -29.91 71.72 -47.88
CA SER A 550 -29.82 70.67 -46.88
C SER A 550 -28.84 69.55 -47.26
N ILE A 551 -28.19 69.01 -46.27
CA ILE A 551 -27.30 67.85 -46.37
C ILE A 551 -27.79 66.75 -45.42
N TYR A 552 -27.86 65.53 -45.89
CA TYR A 552 -28.19 64.37 -45.09
C TYR A 552 -27.02 63.38 -45.07
N LEU A 553 -26.58 62.98 -43.87
CA LEU A 553 -25.58 61.99 -43.67
C LEU A 553 -26.13 60.93 -42.73
N SER A 554 -26.20 59.72 -43.20
CA SER A 554 -26.52 58.56 -42.33
C SER A 554 -25.51 57.44 -42.44
N ILE A 555 -25.25 56.77 -41.32
CA ILE A 555 -24.42 55.57 -41.25
C ILE A 555 -25.21 54.54 -40.48
N LEU A 556 -25.68 53.49 -41.20
CA LEU A 556 -26.56 52.47 -40.71
C LEU A 556 -25.97 51.09 -40.94
N LYS A 557 -26.16 50.19 -39.96
CA LYS A 557 -25.79 48.79 -40.09
C LYS A 557 -26.99 48.00 -40.57
N ASN A 558 -26.78 47.12 -41.54
CA ASN A 558 -27.76 46.16 -42.02
C ASN A 558 -27.20 44.73 -41.88
N GLU A 559 -27.99 43.72 -42.23
CA GLU A 559 -27.60 42.32 -42.14
C GLU A 559 -26.36 41.95 -43.00
N TRP A 560 -26.01 42.78 -43.97
CA TRP A 560 -24.96 42.54 -44.97
C TRP A 560 -23.71 43.38 -44.77
N GLY A 561 -23.71 44.34 -43.84
CA GLY A 561 -22.61 45.26 -43.61
C GLY A 561 -23.02 46.61 -43.10
N THR A 562 -22.24 47.66 -43.39
CA THR A 562 -22.47 49.03 -43.00
C THR A 562 -22.73 49.86 -44.25
N THR A 563 -23.84 50.59 -44.26
CA THR A 563 -24.20 51.48 -45.36
C THR A 563 -24.07 52.95 -44.88
N MET A 564 -23.25 53.77 -45.57
CA MET A 564 -23.20 55.20 -45.37
C MET A 564 -23.89 55.88 -46.58
N ARG A 565 -24.82 56.75 -46.29
CA ARG A 565 -25.51 57.56 -47.27
C ARG A 565 -25.23 59.03 -47.00
N PHE A 566 -24.77 59.71 -48.04
CA PHE A 566 -24.58 61.17 -48.01
C PHE A 566 -25.34 61.79 -49.20
N GLU A 567 -26.15 62.78 -48.95
CA GLU A 567 -26.96 63.44 -49.95
C GLU A 567 -26.99 64.94 -49.69
N ASP A 568 -26.86 65.74 -50.76
CA ASP A 568 -27.21 67.16 -50.76
C ASP A 568 -28.34 67.40 -51.75
N ASN A 569 -29.14 68.41 -51.52
CA ASN A 569 -30.20 68.89 -52.40
C ASN A 569 -29.78 70.02 -53.32
N GLY A 570 -28.48 70.13 -53.62
CA GLY A 570 -27.92 71.20 -54.43
C GLY A 570 -28.18 71.07 -55.93
N VAL A 571 -27.53 71.90 -56.72
CA VAL A 571 -27.74 72.01 -58.17
C VAL A 571 -27.26 70.78 -58.98
N GLY A 572 -26.55 69.80 -58.34
CA GLY A 572 -26.03 68.66 -59.06
C GLY A 572 -25.01 68.98 -60.15
N ALA A 573 -24.70 68.02 -61.05
CA ALA A 573 -23.79 68.27 -62.17
C ALA A 573 -24.54 68.41 -63.48
N LYS A 574 -24.30 69.53 -64.21
CA LYS A 574 -24.97 69.91 -65.50
C LYS A 574 -24.45 69.25 -66.76
N ALA A 575 -23.47 68.32 -66.72
CA ALA A 575 -22.94 67.51 -67.83
C ALA A 575 -21.93 66.47 -67.33
N PRO A 576 -21.55 65.46 -68.14
CA PRO A 576 -20.52 64.50 -67.67
C PRO A 576 -19.26 65.28 -67.38
N ALA A 577 -18.87 65.32 -66.07
CA ALA A 577 -17.71 66.06 -65.61
C ALA A 577 -16.45 65.60 -66.36
N PRO A 578 -15.65 66.50 -66.97
CA PRO A 578 -14.36 66.13 -67.53
C PRO A 578 -13.39 65.75 -66.40
N ARG A 579 -12.98 64.50 -66.37
CA ARG A 579 -12.05 63.90 -65.42
C ARG A 579 -12.43 64.01 -63.93
N ALA A 580 -12.46 62.87 -63.24
CA ALA A 580 -12.74 62.82 -61.81
C ALA A 580 -11.86 63.88 -61.07
N SER A 581 -12.53 64.82 -60.39
CA SER A 581 -11.85 65.81 -59.55
C SER A 581 -11.03 65.03 -58.52
N PHE A 582 -9.85 65.57 -58.11
CA PHE A 582 -8.94 64.93 -57.16
C PHE A 582 -9.67 64.47 -55.86
N GLY A 583 -10.68 65.22 -55.37
CA GLY A 583 -11.48 64.86 -54.22
C GLY A 583 -12.32 63.59 -54.39
N ILE A 584 -13.02 63.43 -55.55
CA ILE A 584 -13.81 62.21 -55.84
C ILE A 584 -12.88 60.99 -55.98
N GLY A 585 -11.67 61.19 -56.59
CA GLY A 585 -10.68 60.13 -56.65
C GLY A 585 -10.26 59.68 -55.25
N LEU A 586 -9.94 60.62 -54.37
CA LEU A 586 -9.54 60.36 -52.99
C LEU A 586 -10.67 59.62 -52.23
N VAL A 587 -11.92 60.04 -52.38
CA VAL A 587 -13.10 59.39 -51.73
C VAL A 587 -13.17 57.90 -52.17
N ARG A 588 -12.98 57.60 -53.48
CA ARG A 588 -12.97 56.23 -53.96
C ARG A 588 -11.83 55.41 -53.41
N ASP A 589 -10.61 55.96 -53.33
CA ASP A 589 -9.43 55.27 -52.84
C ASP A 589 -9.52 55.00 -51.34
N LEU A 590 -9.97 56.00 -50.57
CA LEU A 590 -10.23 55.83 -49.12
C LEU A 590 -11.33 54.78 -48.85
N THR A 591 -12.38 54.79 -49.68
CA THR A 591 -13.45 53.78 -49.57
C THR A 591 -12.93 52.37 -49.83
N ARG A 592 -12.06 52.21 -50.88
CA ARG A 592 -11.39 50.90 -51.09
C ARG A 592 -10.46 50.50 -49.97
N GLN A 593 -9.74 51.45 -49.37
CA GLN A 593 -8.83 51.22 -48.23
C GLN A 593 -9.57 50.59 -47.05
N ILE A 594 -10.83 50.98 -46.82
CA ILE A 594 -11.70 50.43 -45.79
C ILE A 594 -12.65 49.36 -46.34
N ARG A 595 -12.29 48.73 -47.47
CA ARG A 595 -12.99 47.58 -48.11
C ARG A 595 -14.46 47.92 -48.44
N GLY A 596 -14.73 49.13 -48.87
CA GLY A 596 -16.06 49.55 -49.31
C GLY A 596 -16.16 49.77 -50.82
N THR A 597 -17.38 49.96 -51.26
CA THR A 597 -17.76 50.43 -52.60
C THR A 597 -18.55 51.73 -52.49
N VAL A 598 -18.51 52.56 -53.50
CA VAL A 598 -19.28 53.78 -53.57
C VAL A 598 -19.98 53.93 -54.93
N ALA A 599 -21.28 54.14 -54.86
CA ALA A 599 -22.12 54.53 -56.00
C ALA A 599 -22.43 56.04 -55.91
N ILE A 600 -22.34 56.76 -57.01
CA ILE A 600 -22.49 58.20 -57.06
C ILE A 600 -23.58 58.52 -58.06
N ASN A 601 -24.60 59.23 -57.68
CA ASN A 601 -25.66 59.77 -58.55
C ASN A 601 -25.72 61.33 -58.43
N PRO A 602 -25.35 62.04 -59.50
CA PRO A 602 -25.30 63.50 -59.50
C PRO A 602 -26.61 64.21 -59.95
N GLN A 603 -27.74 63.48 -60.06
CA GLN A 603 -29.02 64.06 -60.50
C GLN A 603 -29.79 64.63 -59.32
N ASN A 604 -30.22 65.93 -59.43
CA ASN A 604 -30.93 66.65 -58.37
C ASN A 604 -30.17 66.67 -57.03
N GLY A 605 -28.95 67.22 -57.03
CA GLY A 605 -27.98 67.12 -55.94
C GLY A 605 -27.03 65.97 -56.12
N PHE A 606 -26.06 65.80 -55.23
CA PHE A 606 -25.18 64.62 -55.21
C PHE A 606 -25.63 63.60 -54.14
N LYS A 607 -25.78 62.35 -54.60
CA LYS A 607 -26.10 61.26 -53.71
C LYS A 607 -25.00 60.25 -53.76
N TYR A 608 -24.35 59.93 -52.60
CA TYR A 608 -23.33 58.96 -52.44
C TYR A 608 -23.90 57.82 -51.59
N LEU A 609 -23.81 56.61 -52.09
CA LEU A 609 -24.13 55.41 -51.36
C LEU A 609 -22.86 54.55 -51.22
N PHE A 610 -22.43 54.41 -49.97
CA PHE A 610 -21.27 53.57 -49.64
C PHE A 610 -21.77 52.28 -49.00
N GLU A 611 -21.15 51.19 -49.41
CA GLU A 611 -21.36 49.90 -48.80
C GLU A 611 -20.02 49.38 -48.31
N PHE A 612 -19.93 49.05 -47.02
CA PHE A 612 -18.71 48.58 -46.39
C PHE A 612 -18.91 47.19 -45.80
N ASN A 613 -18.01 46.29 -46.09
CA ASN A 613 -17.98 44.97 -45.50
C ASN A 613 -17.34 45.06 -44.10
N ASN A 614 -18.16 45.19 -43.04
CA ASN A 614 -17.71 45.19 -41.64
C ASN A 614 -16.63 46.23 -41.29
N ILE A 615 -16.95 47.54 -41.34
CA ILE A 615 -16.11 48.60 -40.81
C ILE A 615 -16.34 48.88 -39.31
N ILE A 616 -17.35 48.23 -38.74
CA ILE A 616 -17.78 48.36 -37.36
C ILE A 616 -17.62 47.03 -36.66
#